data_5e201e5b6c26edb922c576d98ef41fcd
#
_entry.id   5e201e5b6c26edb922c576d98ef41fcd
#
_cell.length_a   1.000
_cell.length_b   1.000
_cell.length_c   1.000
_cell.angle_alpha   90.00
_cell.angle_beta   90.00
_cell.angle_gamma   90.00
#
_symmetry.space_group_name_H-M   'P 1'
#
loop_
_entity.id
_entity.type
_entity.pdbx_description
1 polymer ?
#
loop_
_entity_poly.entity_id
_entity_poly.type
_entity_poly.pdbx_seq_one_letter_code
_entity_poly.pdbx_strand_id
1 'polypeptide(L)'
;MEKRLVYNSVVCLICGEHLVSRHRHDFQQCSCENGAVCDGGLEYERFGAKDLEAIQSFCVYDDEPHEVIRFYVERGSRGKNMDEELKYIKLKDVDDDHLKVIIKYEEEIRPNNRFLKIYKTEVKYRKKNK
;
A
#
# COMPACT_ATOMS: atom_id res chain seq x y z
N MET A 1 -2.94 -4.63 21.00
CA MET A 1 -1.87 -4.55 19.99
C MET A 1 -2.11 -3.37 19.06
N GLU A 2 -1.06 -2.65 18.74
CA GLU A 2 -1.16 -1.50 17.85
C GLU A 2 -1.38 -1.96 16.40
N LYS A 3 -2.34 -1.33 15.76
CA LYS A 3 -2.53 -1.51 14.32
C LYS A 3 -1.46 -0.74 13.56
N ARG A 4 -1.07 -1.24 12.39
CA ARG A 4 -0.05 -0.63 11.55
C ARG A 4 -0.58 -0.41 10.14
N LEU A 5 -0.09 0.64 9.49
CA LEU A 5 -0.52 1.02 8.15
C LEU A 5 -0.16 -0.03 7.11
N VAL A 6 -1.10 -0.32 6.22
CA VAL A 6 -0.85 -1.09 4.99
C VAL A 6 -1.13 -0.23 3.75
N TYR A 7 -1.74 0.94 3.92
CA TYR A 7 -2.01 1.89 2.83
C TYR A 7 -2.19 3.29 3.40
N ASN A 8 -1.53 4.28 2.79
CA ASN A 8 -1.55 5.66 3.27
C ASN A 8 -1.82 6.58 2.09
N SER A 9 -2.96 7.28 2.12
CA SER A 9 -3.34 8.13 1.00
C SER A 9 -4.15 9.35 1.43
N VAL A 10 -4.18 10.35 0.54
CA VAL A 10 -4.97 11.57 0.68
C VAL A 10 -5.55 11.92 -0.69
N VAL A 11 -6.80 12.34 -0.72
CA VAL A 11 -7.42 12.87 -1.95
C VAL A 11 -7.63 14.36 -1.76
N CYS A 12 -7.18 15.17 -2.72
CA CYS A 12 -7.50 16.59 -2.75
C CYS A 12 -8.89 16.75 -3.36
N LEU A 13 -9.82 17.30 -2.58
CA LEU A 13 -11.20 17.47 -3.05
C LEU A 13 -11.37 18.62 -4.05
N ILE A 14 -10.35 19.47 -4.19
CA ILE A 14 -10.36 20.57 -5.14
C ILE A 14 -9.94 20.10 -6.53
N CYS A 15 -8.78 19.45 -6.65
CA CYS A 15 -8.25 18.99 -7.95
C CYS A 15 -8.54 17.52 -8.23
N GLY A 16 -8.99 16.75 -7.25
CA GLY A 16 -9.30 15.34 -7.41
C GLY A 16 -8.08 14.42 -7.41
N GLU A 17 -6.90 14.96 -7.23
CA GLU A 17 -5.67 14.16 -7.25
C GLU A 17 -5.60 13.23 -6.05
N HIS A 18 -5.29 11.96 -6.29
CA HIS A 18 -5.15 10.94 -5.26
C HIS A 18 -3.65 10.71 -5.00
N LEU A 19 -3.22 11.03 -3.79
CA LEU A 19 -1.82 10.94 -3.38
C LEU A 19 -1.63 9.69 -2.54
N VAL A 20 -0.67 8.85 -2.92
CA VAL A 20 -0.35 7.63 -2.15
C VAL A 20 1.10 7.72 -1.71
N SER A 21 1.34 7.66 -0.39
CA SER A 21 2.68 7.62 0.18
C SER A 21 3.03 6.16 0.47
N ARG A 22 4.08 5.64 -0.16
CA ARG A 22 4.37 4.21 -0.16
C ARG A 22 5.57 3.78 0.69
N HIS A 23 6.46 4.72 0.99
CA HIS A 23 7.62 4.42 1.83
C HIS A 23 7.95 5.60 2.72
N ARG A 24 8.78 5.38 3.73
CA ARG A 24 9.16 6.42 4.67
C ARG A 24 9.74 7.63 3.91
N HIS A 25 9.26 8.82 4.26
CA HIS A 25 9.65 10.08 3.61
C HIS A 25 9.20 10.19 2.14
N ASP A 26 8.25 9.37 1.72
CA ASP A 26 7.64 9.51 0.39
C ASP A 26 6.62 10.65 0.43
N PHE A 27 7.12 11.86 0.25
CA PHE A 27 6.33 13.08 0.28
C PHE A 27 5.62 13.26 -1.06
N GLN A 28 4.29 13.24 -1.02
CA GLN A 28 3.45 13.45 -2.20
C GLN A 28 2.65 14.73 -2.01
N GLN A 29 2.59 15.56 -3.05
CA GLN A 29 1.85 16.82 -3.00
C GLN A 29 1.06 17.00 -4.29
N CYS A 30 -0.17 17.47 -4.17
CA CYS A 30 -0.99 17.75 -5.35
C CYS A 30 -0.52 19.04 -6.04
N SER A 31 -0.90 19.20 -7.31
CA SER A 31 -0.46 20.31 -8.13
C SER A 31 -1.32 21.57 -8.01
N CYS A 32 -2.44 21.52 -7.33
CA CYS A 32 -3.33 22.69 -7.21
C CYS A 32 -2.89 23.59 -6.04
N GLU A 33 -3.53 24.77 -5.93
CA GLU A 33 -3.19 25.77 -4.93
C GLU A 33 -3.40 25.29 -3.49
N ASN A 34 -4.27 24.31 -3.27
CA ASN A 34 -4.50 23.78 -1.92
C ASN A 34 -3.24 23.05 -1.38
N GLY A 35 -2.40 22.52 -2.26
CA GLY A 35 -1.16 21.89 -1.88
C GLY A 35 -1.35 20.72 -0.92
N ALA A 36 -2.35 19.87 -1.16
CA ALA A 36 -2.59 18.68 -0.32
C ALA A 36 -1.33 17.83 -0.28
N VAL A 37 -0.99 17.32 0.91
CA VAL A 37 0.23 16.56 1.17
C VAL A 37 -0.11 15.23 1.81
N CYS A 38 0.57 14.16 1.36
CA CYS A 38 0.56 12.85 1.98
C CYS A 38 1.99 12.38 2.15
N ASP A 39 2.37 11.99 3.36
CA ASP A 39 3.75 11.63 3.69
C ASP A 39 3.77 10.55 4.77
N GLY A 40 4.91 9.89 4.94
CA GLY A 40 5.14 8.93 6.00
C GLY A 40 5.11 7.47 5.57
N GLY A 41 4.66 7.19 4.35
CA GLY A 41 4.57 5.83 3.83
C GLY A 41 3.74 4.93 4.73
N LEU A 42 4.28 3.77 5.06
CA LEU A 42 3.59 2.81 5.94
C LEU A 42 4.07 2.92 7.39
N GLU A 43 4.85 3.95 7.70
CA GLU A 43 5.39 4.17 9.04
C GLU A 43 4.48 5.06 9.89
N TYR A 44 3.98 6.16 9.31
CA TYR A 44 3.12 7.11 10.00
C TYR A 44 2.24 7.88 9.01
N GLU A 45 1.12 8.40 9.51
CA GLU A 45 0.25 9.27 8.72
C GLU A 45 0.68 10.72 8.92
N ARG A 46 0.99 11.40 7.81
CA ARG A 46 1.26 12.82 7.84
C ARG A 46 0.60 13.46 6.62
N PHE A 47 -0.33 14.35 6.86
CA PHE A 47 -1.05 15.03 5.79
C PHE A 47 -1.23 16.49 6.13
N GLY A 48 -1.46 17.31 5.12
CA GLY A 48 -1.66 18.73 5.28
C GLY A 48 -2.19 19.36 4.02
N ALA A 49 -2.63 20.61 4.14
CA ALA A 49 -3.12 21.41 3.03
C ALA A 49 -3.36 22.82 3.54
N LYS A 50 -3.53 23.78 2.64
CA LYS A 50 -3.94 25.14 3.02
C LYS A 50 -5.34 25.11 3.62
N ASP A 51 -6.26 24.36 3.01
CA ASP A 51 -7.61 24.12 3.51
C ASP A 51 -7.75 22.64 3.84
N LEU A 52 -7.71 22.30 5.12
CA LEU A 52 -7.81 20.93 5.60
C LEU A 52 -9.20 20.34 5.40
N GLU A 53 -10.23 21.17 5.25
CA GLU A 53 -11.58 20.68 4.98
C GLU A 53 -11.75 20.24 3.52
N ALA A 54 -10.81 20.64 2.65
CA ALA A 54 -10.84 20.30 1.23
C ALA A 54 -9.94 19.12 0.89
N ILE A 55 -9.63 18.27 1.88
CA ILE A 55 -8.91 17.02 1.65
C ILE A 55 -9.63 15.87 2.38
N GLN A 56 -9.42 14.65 1.88
CA GLN A 56 -9.92 13.43 2.50
C GLN A 56 -8.78 12.45 2.66
N SER A 57 -8.39 12.15 3.89
CA SER A 57 -7.41 11.10 4.14
C SER A 57 -8.07 9.73 4.03
N PHE A 58 -7.35 8.77 3.47
CA PHE A 58 -7.82 7.41 3.38
C PHE A 58 -6.65 6.47 3.67
N CYS A 59 -6.67 5.89 4.85
CA CYS A 59 -5.62 4.99 5.31
C CYS A 59 -6.21 3.65 5.71
N VAL A 60 -5.51 2.58 5.39
CA VAL A 60 -5.93 1.22 5.73
C VAL A 60 -4.89 0.64 6.69
N TYR A 61 -5.36 -0.02 7.72
CA TYR A 61 -4.53 -0.62 8.76
C TYR A 61 -4.65 -2.14 8.72
N ASP A 62 -3.70 -2.82 9.34
CA ASP A 62 -3.62 -4.28 9.30
C ASP A 62 -4.66 -4.99 10.19
N ASP A 63 -5.47 -4.24 10.94
CA ASP A 63 -6.58 -4.79 11.72
C ASP A 63 -7.89 -4.87 10.94
N GLU A 64 -7.90 -4.40 9.69
CA GLU A 64 -9.05 -4.54 8.80
C GLU A 64 -9.21 -5.99 8.33
N PRO A 65 -10.43 -6.41 7.91
CA PRO A 65 -10.62 -7.74 7.34
C PRO A 65 -9.73 -7.96 6.11
N HIS A 66 -9.29 -9.20 5.91
CA HIS A 66 -8.39 -9.52 4.81
C HIS A 66 -8.97 -9.15 3.43
N GLU A 67 -10.28 -9.31 3.24
CA GLU A 67 -10.93 -8.93 1.98
C GLU A 67 -10.79 -7.44 1.66
N VAL A 68 -10.59 -6.60 2.69
CA VAL A 68 -10.29 -5.17 2.50
C VAL A 68 -8.79 -4.99 2.25
N ILE A 69 -7.96 -5.60 3.09
CA ILE A 69 -6.50 -5.45 3.04
C ILE A 69 -5.96 -5.80 1.65
N ARG A 70 -6.43 -6.88 1.05
CA ARG A 70 -5.94 -7.35 -0.25
C ARG A 70 -6.16 -6.38 -1.41
N PHE A 71 -7.11 -5.44 -1.26
CA PHE A 71 -7.36 -4.40 -2.25
C PHE A 71 -6.37 -3.24 -2.14
N TYR A 72 -5.70 -3.08 -1.01
CA TYR A 72 -4.87 -1.91 -0.75
C TYR A 72 -3.39 -2.20 -0.58
N VAL A 73 -3.03 -3.39 -0.11
CA VAL A 73 -1.61 -3.77 -0.02
C VAL A 73 -1.04 -3.81 -1.44
N GLU A 74 0.08 -3.12 -1.63
CA GLU A 74 0.74 -3.01 -2.92
C GLU A 74 2.16 -3.55 -2.82
N ARG A 75 2.67 -4.08 -3.94
CA ARG A 75 4.07 -4.48 -4.04
C ARG A 75 4.66 -3.90 -5.31
N GLY A 76 5.84 -3.30 -5.18
CA GLY A 76 6.56 -2.77 -6.32
C GLY A 76 7.09 -3.89 -7.21
N SER A 77 7.04 -3.69 -8.53
CA SER A 77 7.53 -4.64 -9.50
C SER A 77 8.18 -3.92 -10.66
N ARG A 78 9.33 -4.44 -11.12
CA ARG A 78 10.03 -3.94 -12.31
C ARG A 78 10.03 -5.00 -13.40
N GLY A 79 9.06 -5.91 -13.35
CA GLY A 79 8.92 -6.97 -14.32
C GLY A 79 9.82 -8.16 -14.02
N LYS A 80 9.71 -9.20 -14.84
CA LYS A 80 10.39 -10.48 -14.64
C LYS A 80 11.92 -10.35 -14.63
N ASN A 81 12.47 -9.46 -15.46
CA ASN A 81 13.90 -9.24 -15.58
C ASN A 81 14.42 -8.03 -14.81
N MET A 82 13.55 -7.38 -14.02
CA MET A 82 13.89 -6.21 -13.19
C MET A 82 14.36 -5.00 -14.01
N ASP A 83 13.98 -4.93 -15.28
CA ASP A 83 14.42 -3.88 -16.20
C ASP A 83 13.27 -2.99 -16.70
N GLU A 84 12.06 -3.23 -16.24
CA GLU A 84 10.90 -2.42 -16.59
C GLU A 84 10.71 -1.26 -15.61
N GLU A 85 9.87 -0.32 -15.99
CA GLU A 85 9.50 0.78 -15.11
C GLU A 85 8.82 0.25 -13.86
N LEU A 86 9.13 0.85 -12.71
CA LEU A 86 8.52 0.44 -11.43
C LEU A 86 7.00 0.62 -11.47
N LYS A 87 6.28 -0.43 -11.20
CA LYS A 87 4.82 -0.43 -11.07
C LYS A 87 4.44 -1.01 -9.72
N TYR A 88 3.32 -0.56 -9.19
CA TYR A 88 2.78 -1.10 -7.94
C TYR A 88 1.58 -1.98 -8.27
N ILE A 89 1.64 -3.23 -7.81
CA ILE A 89 0.61 -4.24 -8.07
C ILE A 89 -0.11 -4.51 -6.75
N LYS A 90 -1.44 -4.46 -6.80
CA LYS A 90 -2.28 -4.79 -5.64
C LYS A 90 -2.15 -6.27 -5.32
N LEU A 91 -2.19 -6.63 -4.03
CA LEU A 91 -2.07 -8.02 -3.61
C LEU A 91 -3.09 -8.91 -4.31
N LYS A 92 -4.33 -8.46 -4.45
CA LYS A 92 -5.38 -9.22 -5.13
C LYS A 92 -5.06 -9.54 -6.59
N ASP A 93 -4.18 -8.76 -7.22
CA ASP A 93 -3.83 -8.89 -8.64
C ASP A 93 -2.51 -9.62 -8.89
N VAL A 94 -1.79 -9.97 -7.83
CA VAL A 94 -0.56 -10.78 -7.95
C VAL A 94 -0.97 -12.21 -8.28
N ASP A 95 -0.41 -12.81 -9.34
CA ASP A 95 -0.77 -14.18 -9.69
C ASP A 95 -0.22 -15.20 -8.67
N ASP A 96 -0.78 -16.41 -8.69
CA ASP A 96 -0.46 -17.45 -7.70
C ASP A 96 1.03 -17.83 -7.69
N ASP A 97 1.63 -17.96 -8.85
CA ASP A 97 3.05 -18.33 -8.96
C ASP A 97 3.94 -17.22 -8.42
N HIS A 98 3.63 -15.97 -8.77
CA HIS A 98 4.37 -14.81 -8.27
C HIS A 98 4.24 -14.69 -6.75
N LEU A 99 3.04 -14.93 -6.23
CA LEU A 99 2.79 -14.87 -4.78
C LEU A 99 3.65 -15.90 -4.04
N LYS A 100 3.78 -17.12 -4.57
CA LYS A 100 4.65 -18.16 -3.99
C LYS A 100 6.11 -17.70 -3.95
N VAL A 101 6.57 -17.08 -5.03
CA VAL A 101 7.95 -16.56 -5.12
C VAL A 101 8.16 -15.45 -4.08
N ILE A 102 7.20 -14.54 -3.95
CA ILE A 102 7.26 -13.46 -2.95
C ILE A 102 7.38 -14.03 -1.55
N ILE A 103 6.54 -15.00 -1.20
CA ILE A 103 6.54 -15.62 0.13
C ILE A 103 7.89 -16.28 0.40
N LYS A 104 8.39 -17.05 -0.54
CA LYS A 104 9.68 -17.73 -0.40
C LYS A 104 10.81 -16.72 -0.18
N TYR A 105 10.84 -15.67 -0.98
CA TYR A 105 11.85 -14.62 -0.86
C TYR A 105 11.80 -13.96 0.52
N GLU A 106 10.61 -13.58 0.98
CA GLU A 106 10.47 -12.91 2.27
C GLU A 106 10.83 -13.84 3.44
N GLU A 107 10.48 -15.12 3.36
CA GLU A 107 10.85 -16.11 4.39
C GLU A 107 12.36 -16.27 4.50
N GLU A 108 13.07 -16.21 3.38
CA GLU A 108 14.54 -16.39 3.36
C GLU A 108 15.28 -15.12 3.76
N ILE A 109 14.82 -13.96 3.29
CA ILE A 109 15.55 -12.69 3.43
C ILE A 109 15.05 -11.85 4.59
N ARG A 110 13.72 -11.79 4.79
CA ARG A 110 13.09 -10.96 5.82
C ARG A 110 12.00 -11.70 6.57
N PRO A 111 12.34 -12.78 7.30
CA PRO A 111 11.31 -13.63 7.94
C PRO A 111 10.46 -12.90 8.98
N ASN A 112 10.94 -11.75 9.48
CA ASN A 112 10.19 -10.95 10.46
C ASN A 112 9.37 -9.82 9.80
N ASN A 113 9.32 -9.77 8.47
CA ASN A 113 8.52 -8.78 7.75
C ASN A 113 7.04 -9.01 8.07
N ARG A 114 6.38 -7.98 8.60
CA ARG A 114 4.96 -8.06 8.98
C ARG A 114 4.03 -8.36 7.80
N PHE A 115 4.43 -8.03 6.58
CA PHE A 115 3.65 -8.33 5.38
C PHE A 115 3.66 -9.80 5.01
N LEU A 116 4.64 -10.59 5.50
CA LEU A 116 4.70 -12.02 5.23
C LEU A 116 3.43 -12.74 5.68
N LYS A 117 2.92 -12.39 6.86
CA LYS A 117 1.66 -12.93 7.37
C LYS A 117 0.49 -12.61 6.44
N ILE A 118 0.47 -11.40 5.91
CA ILE A 118 -0.57 -10.95 4.97
C ILE A 118 -0.51 -11.76 3.68
N TYR A 119 0.69 -11.98 3.13
CA TYR A 119 0.87 -12.78 1.92
C TYR A 119 0.42 -14.22 2.13
N LYS A 120 0.76 -14.82 3.25
CA LYS A 120 0.34 -16.19 3.59
C LYS A 120 -1.18 -16.27 3.76
N THR A 121 -1.78 -15.26 4.37
CA THR A 121 -3.24 -15.17 4.51
C THR A 121 -3.91 -15.08 3.14
N GLU A 122 -3.30 -14.39 2.19
CA GLU A 122 -3.84 -14.29 0.82
C GLU A 122 -3.89 -15.66 0.15
N VAL A 123 -2.87 -16.50 0.35
CA VAL A 123 -2.87 -17.87 -0.18
C VAL A 123 -4.08 -18.66 0.36
N LYS A 124 -4.31 -18.58 1.67
CA LYS A 124 -5.45 -19.25 2.31
C LYS A 124 -6.77 -18.70 1.81
N TYR A 125 -6.85 -17.38 1.67
CA TYR A 125 -8.06 -16.70 1.17
C TYR A 125 -8.43 -17.20 -0.23
N ARG A 126 -7.44 -17.29 -1.13
CA ARG A 126 -7.68 -17.76 -2.51
C ARG A 126 -8.17 -19.20 -2.56
N LYS A 127 -7.62 -20.07 -1.71
CA LYS A 127 -8.06 -21.48 -1.63
C LYS A 127 -9.49 -21.58 -1.16
N LYS A 128 -9.87 -20.78 -0.15
CA LYS A 128 -11.19 -20.78 0.44
C LYS A 128 -12.27 -20.20 -0.49
N ASN A 129 -11.87 -19.24 -1.34
CA ASN A 129 -12.80 -18.48 -2.17
C ASN A 129 -12.68 -18.78 -3.67
N LYS A 130 -12.28 -20.00 -4.02
CA LYS A 130 -12.28 -20.45 -5.39
C LYS A 130 -13.69 -20.75 -5.90
#